data_6b51692b9e45cc79cb910f654d06b29c
#
_entry.id   6b51692b9e45cc79cb910f654d06b29c
#
_cell.length_a   1.000
_cell.length_b   1.000
_cell.length_c   1.000
_cell.angle_alpha   90.00
_cell.angle_beta   90.00
_cell.angle_gamma   90.00
#
_symmetry.space_group_name_H-M   'P 1'
#
loop_
_entity.id
_entity.type
_entity.pdbx_description
1 polymer ?
#
loop_
_entity_poly.entity_id
_entity_poly.type
_entity_poly.pdbx_seq_one_letter_code
_entity_poly.pdbx_strand_id
1 'polypeptide(L)'
;MNFFARSSVLLMSFCLAITVTARSQEPISAQSKTAPKNLTEKIEVNALDRESPLPHFWEQMFGSGQAILAMRESYRKDLRMTKEITELRFVRFHDIFGDQVGVYTPDVHAKGAPAFNYSYVDQIYDGLLAEGVRPYVELSFMPQKLASQETPKSVWYIPNNSPPSSYEIWDDMIRQFVQHLVARYGIDEVSQWYFEVWNEPDWGFPKGVPWQETYLTLYDHTARAVKTVDKRLRVGGPATANANWVPEFIAYCHEHRIPVDFISSHIYGDGSVQDSLHTNDVLPRNRLVCMAAGNIQKEIASSSMPELPFIMSEFNATWKNIPEVLDTTYMGPWLADTIRQCDGLVDMMSFWTFSDVFEEEGVVRRPFYGGFGIIAEDNMPKPVFHAFALLHKLGDTRLHSDSESALITRRKDGTLVIALWNYAEPTANPNASDPAKTFELTLTGISGRAMVRVSRLDETHGNVLQAYNAMGQPSWPTRDQIAGLQAAARLPPPERMRLSNGHLRIEIPPRGLVLLEIH
;
A
#
# COMPACT_ATOMS: atom_id res chain seq x y z
N MET A 1 -10.86 44.50 -48.28
CA MET A 1 -10.77 45.90 -47.77
C MET A 1 -10.26 45.80 -46.36
N ASN A 2 -8.97 45.89 -46.20
CA ASN A 2 -8.11 46.87 -45.55
C ASN A 2 -8.65 47.45 -44.21
N PHE A 3 -7.99 47.20 -43.07
CA PHE A 3 -6.98 48.13 -42.53
C PHE A 3 -6.14 47.51 -41.41
N PHE A 4 -4.82 47.61 -41.57
CA PHE A 4 -3.77 47.42 -40.57
C PHE A 4 -3.70 48.59 -39.60
N ALA A 5 -3.44 48.36 -38.33
CA ALA A 5 -2.85 49.37 -37.45
C ALA A 5 -1.70 48.73 -36.64
N ARG A 6 -0.49 49.15 -36.96
CA ARG A 6 0.74 48.91 -36.17
C ARG A 6 0.84 49.97 -35.08
N SER A 7 1.17 49.55 -33.87
CA SER A 7 1.65 50.46 -32.83
C SER A 7 3.05 50.04 -32.41
N SER A 8 3.98 50.92 -32.72
CA SER A 8 5.40 50.83 -32.31
C SER A 8 5.55 51.35 -30.89
N VAL A 9 6.20 50.63 -30.00
CA VAL A 9 6.63 51.12 -28.69
C VAL A 9 8.16 51.29 -28.71
N LEU A 10 8.57 52.53 -28.43
CA LEU A 10 9.94 53.02 -28.34
C LEU A 10 10.63 52.45 -27.10
N LEU A 11 11.79 51.78 -27.27
CA LEU A 11 12.71 51.45 -26.18
C LEU A 11 13.60 52.68 -25.88
N MET A 12 13.48 53.24 -24.70
CA MET A 12 14.46 54.17 -24.11
C MET A 12 15.45 53.38 -23.28
N SER A 13 16.73 53.28 -23.74
CA SER A 13 17.84 52.73 -22.99
C SER A 13 18.35 53.79 -22.01
N PHE A 14 18.30 53.46 -20.69
CA PHE A 14 19.03 54.18 -19.66
C PHE A 14 20.29 53.38 -19.32
N CYS A 15 21.46 53.91 -19.68
CA CYS A 15 22.75 53.44 -19.21
C CYS A 15 23.01 53.95 -17.79
N LEU A 16 23.01 53.07 -16.79
CA LEU A 16 23.49 53.37 -15.46
C LEU A 16 24.89 52.73 -15.33
N ALA A 17 25.92 53.57 -15.23
CA ALA A 17 27.31 53.13 -14.96
C ALA A 17 27.39 52.72 -13.48
N ILE A 18 27.59 51.43 -13.21
CA ILE A 18 27.89 50.91 -11.87
C ILE A 18 29.39 50.70 -11.79
N THR A 19 30.07 51.50 -10.97
CA THR A 19 31.46 51.30 -10.57
C THR A 19 31.58 50.08 -9.66
N VAL A 20 32.21 49.03 -10.16
CA VAL A 20 32.49 47.82 -9.41
C VAL A 20 33.78 48.03 -8.64
N THR A 21 33.71 48.21 -7.32
CA THR A 21 34.86 48.12 -6.41
C THR A 21 35.14 46.63 -6.18
N ALA A 22 36.30 46.18 -6.67
CA ALA A 22 36.81 44.84 -6.41
C ALA A 22 37.13 44.68 -4.91
N ARG A 23 36.30 43.91 -4.20
CA ARG A 23 36.67 43.35 -2.89
C ARG A 23 37.43 42.05 -3.13
N SER A 24 38.67 42.00 -2.62
CA SER A 24 39.46 40.77 -2.54
C SER A 24 38.70 39.70 -1.77
N GLN A 25 38.39 38.60 -2.42
CA GLN A 25 37.88 37.39 -1.74
C GLN A 25 39.03 36.73 -0.99
N GLU A 26 38.87 36.62 0.33
CA GLU A 26 39.68 35.70 1.12
C GLU A 26 39.39 34.24 0.70
N PRO A 27 40.39 33.35 0.72
CA PRO A 27 40.16 31.95 0.33
C PRO A 27 39.22 31.29 1.34
N ILE A 28 38.10 30.74 0.82
CA ILE A 28 37.18 29.90 1.57
C ILE A 28 37.99 28.71 2.11
N SER A 29 38.19 28.66 3.41
CA SER A 29 38.82 27.54 4.10
C SER A 29 38.01 26.28 3.76
N ALA A 30 38.70 25.26 3.25
CA ALA A 30 38.10 23.93 3.01
C ALA A 30 37.51 23.42 4.33
N GLN A 31 36.19 23.43 4.44
CA GLN A 31 35.53 22.74 5.54
C GLN A 31 35.92 21.26 5.45
N SER A 32 36.65 20.83 6.45
CA SER A 32 36.95 19.41 6.70
C SER A 32 35.66 18.62 6.62
N LYS A 33 35.53 17.71 5.63
CA LYS A 33 34.52 16.70 5.59
C LYS A 33 34.73 15.81 6.82
N THR A 34 34.04 16.11 7.92
CA THR A 34 33.94 15.17 9.03
C THR A 34 33.24 13.94 8.47
N ALA A 35 33.92 12.79 8.52
CA ALA A 35 33.32 11.50 8.17
C ALA A 35 32.02 11.33 8.96
N PRO A 36 30.96 10.79 8.35
CA PRO A 36 29.70 10.60 9.03
C PRO A 36 29.91 9.76 10.29
N LYS A 37 29.42 10.27 11.42
CA LYS A 37 29.57 9.64 12.72
C LYS A 37 28.76 8.35 12.70
N ASN A 38 29.40 7.17 12.67
CA ASN A 38 28.70 5.89 12.75
C ASN A 38 27.79 5.88 13.97
N LEU A 39 26.49 5.66 13.73
CA LEU A 39 25.49 5.56 14.78
C LEU A 39 25.57 4.15 15.39
N THR A 40 25.77 4.03 16.70
CA THR A 40 25.75 2.75 17.40
C THR A 40 24.54 2.70 18.33
N GLU A 41 23.73 1.65 18.17
CA GLU A 41 22.60 1.35 19.03
C GLU A 41 22.84 0.03 19.75
N LYS A 42 22.63 0.02 21.08
CA LYS A 42 22.74 -1.17 21.92
C LYS A 42 21.35 -1.69 22.22
N ILE A 43 21.12 -2.97 21.99
CA ILE A 43 19.83 -3.63 22.24
C ILE A 43 20.07 -4.85 23.13
N GLU A 44 19.42 -4.85 24.28
CA GLU A 44 19.39 -6.00 25.16
C GLU A 44 18.11 -6.80 24.90
N VAL A 45 18.24 -8.10 24.71
CA VAL A 45 17.13 -9.02 24.42
C VAL A 45 17.17 -10.16 25.41
N ASN A 46 16.12 -10.29 26.20
CA ASN A 46 15.90 -11.50 26.98
C ASN A 46 14.91 -12.40 26.25
N ALA A 47 15.38 -13.53 25.72
CA ALA A 47 14.54 -14.47 25.00
C ALA A 47 13.42 -15.12 25.85
N LEU A 48 13.45 -14.93 27.17
CA LEU A 48 12.44 -15.43 28.11
C LEU A 48 11.49 -14.30 28.60
N ASP A 49 11.57 -13.12 27.99
CA ASP A 49 10.78 -11.97 28.40
C ASP A 49 9.30 -12.13 28.01
N ARG A 50 8.47 -11.21 28.53
CA ARG A 50 7.03 -11.20 28.24
C ARG A 50 6.77 -11.08 26.75
N GLU A 51 5.78 -11.82 26.30
CA GLU A 51 5.32 -11.87 24.92
C GLU A 51 3.94 -11.21 24.78
N SER A 52 3.73 -10.60 23.62
CA SER A 52 2.40 -10.24 23.12
C SER A 52 2.15 -10.91 21.78
N PRO A 53 0.90 -11.24 21.43
CA PRO A 53 0.60 -11.70 20.09
C PRO A 53 1.05 -10.68 19.03
N LEU A 54 1.62 -11.17 17.95
CA LEU A 54 1.89 -10.41 16.74
C LEU A 54 1.19 -11.09 15.57
N PRO A 55 -0.09 -10.79 15.33
CA PRO A 55 -0.76 -11.27 14.14
C PRO A 55 -0.08 -10.66 12.91
N HIS A 56 0.08 -11.46 11.86
CA HIS A 56 0.71 -10.98 10.62
C HIS A 56 -0.29 -10.13 9.80
N PHE A 57 -0.80 -9.05 10.40
CA PHE A 57 -1.86 -8.20 9.87
C PHE A 57 -1.46 -7.47 8.57
N TRP A 58 -0.15 -7.30 8.30
CA TRP A 58 0.39 -6.52 7.18
C TRP A 58 0.49 -7.29 5.85
N GLU A 59 0.33 -8.61 5.86
CA GLU A 59 0.56 -9.48 4.70
C GLU A 59 -0.65 -10.31 4.28
N GLN A 60 -1.80 -10.12 4.96
CA GLN A 60 -3.01 -10.89 4.70
C GLN A 60 -3.81 -10.36 3.52
N MET A 61 -3.63 -9.10 3.15
CA MET A 61 -4.34 -8.46 2.06
C MET A 61 -3.42 -7.57 1.24
N PHE A 62 -3.64 -7.57 -0.07
CA PHE A 62 -2.98 -6.65 -0.99
C PHE A 62 -4.00 -6.02 -1.94
N GLY A 63 -3.74 -4.76 -2.29
CA GLY A 63 -4.45 -4.08 -3.36
C GLY A 63 -3.94 -4.48 -4.74
N SER A 64 -4.72 -4.15 -5.74
CA SER A 64 -4.34 -4.22 -7.15
C SER A 64 -5.16 -3.21 -7.96
N GLY A 65 -4.88 -3.05 -9.25
CA GLY A 65 -5.61 -2.14 -10.12
C GLY A 65 -7.06 -2.58 -10.36
N GLN A 66 -7.57 -2.34 -11.54
CA GLN A 66 -8.96 -2.68 -11.88
C GLN A 66 -9.20 -4.19 -11.99
N ALA A 67 -10.42 -4.63 -11.68
CA ALA A 67 -10.84 -6.03 -11.61
C ALA A 67 -10.52 -6.85 -12.87
N ILE A 68 -10.70 -6.28 -14.06
CA ILE A 68 -10.48 -6.97 -15.34
C ILE A 68 -9.03 -7.44 -15.52
N LEU A 69 -8.05 -6.81 -14.86
CA LEU A 69 -6.64 -7.20 -14.92
C LEU A 69 -6.39 -8.58 -14.31
N ALA A 70 -7.24 -9.03 -13.38
CA ALA A 70 -7.13 -10.36 -12.78
C ALA A 70 -7.32 -11.51 -13.78
N MET A 71 -7.82 -11.22 -14.98
CA MET A 71 -7.92 -12.20 -16.07
C MET A 71 -6.59 -12.41 -16.83
N ARG A 72 -5.57 -11.56 -16.60
CA ARG A 72 -4.27 -11.66 -17.26
C ARG A 72 -3.36 -12.69 -16.57
N GLU A 73 -2.61 -13.45 -17.36
CA GLU A 73 -1.67 -14.44 -16.81
C GLU A 73 -0.51 -13.76 -16.06
N SER A 74 -0.05 -12.58 -16.49
CA SER A 74 0.98 -11.81 -15.76
C SER A 74 0.52 -11.48 -14.34
N TYR A 75 -0.72 -11.00 -14.17
CA TYR A 75 -1.33 -10.74 -12.88
C TYR A 75 -1.40 -12.00 -12.00
N ARG A 76 -1.90 -13.12 -12.55
CA ARG A 76 -2.02 -14.39 -11.82
C ARG A 76 -0.67 -14.95 -11.40
N LYS A 77 0.35 -14.75 -12.22
CA LYS A 77 1.72 -15.16 -11.87
C LYS A 77 2.25 -14.31 -10.71
N ASP A 78 2.07 -13.00 -10.73
CA ASP A 78 2.47 -12.12 -9.63
C ASP A 78 1.70 -12.45 -8.34
N LEU A 79 0.40 -12.80 -8.45
CA LEU A 79 -0.40 -13.26 -7.32
C LEU A 79 0.20 -14.51 -6.67
N ARG A 80 0.58 -15.52 -7.48
CA ARG A 80 1.24 -16.73 -6.98
C ARG A 80 2.57 -16.41 -6.31
N MET A 81 3.40 -15.57 -6.94
CA MET A 81 4.69 -15.15 -6.36
C MET A 81 4.50 -14.43 -5.01
N THR A 82 3.50 -13.56 -4.91
CA THR A 82 3.17 -12.86 -3.64
C THR A 82 2.74 -13.86 -2.57
N LYS A 83 1.90 -14.83 -2.94
CA LYS A 83 1.43 -15.86 -2.02
C LYS A 83 2.54 -16.80 -1.52
N GLU A 84 3.59 -17.02 -2.31
CA GLU A 84 4.75 -17.84 -1.89
C GLU A 84 5.56 -17.20 -0.76
N ILE A 85 5.46 -15.89 -0.59
CA ILE A 85 6.27 -15.12 0.37
C ILE A 85 5.45 -14.45 1.48
N THR A 86 4.13 -14.62 1.50
CA THR A 86 3.21 -13.97 2.46
C THR A 86 2.06 -14.90 2.85
N GLU A 87 1.32 -14.53 3.88
CA GLU A 87 0.03 -15.15 4.21
C GLU A 87 -1.13 -14.52 3.44
N LEU A 88 -0.97 -14.21 2.17
CA LEU A 88 -1.99 -13.60 1.34
C LEU A 88 -3.32 -14.38 1.39
N ARG A 89 -4.35 -13.73 1.89
CA ARG A 89 -5.71 -14.28 2.05
C ARG A 89 -6.74 -13.53 1.21
N PHE A 90 -6.54 -12.22 1.00
CA PHE A 90 -7.48 -11.33 0.33
C PHE A 90 -6.78 -10.47 -0.72
N VAL A 91 -7.49 -10.23 -1.83
CA VAL A 91 -7.12 -9.21 -2.81
C VAL A 91 -8.27 -8.22 -2.96
N ARG A 92 -7.93 -6.93 -2.90
CA ARG A 92 -8.81 -5.81 -3.19
C ARG A 92 -8.44 -5.22 -4.55
N PHE A 93 -9.42 -4.93 -5.37
CA PHE A 93 -9.26 -4.25 -6.65
C PHE A 93 -10.45 -3.33 -6.93
N HIS A 94 -10.22 -2.34 -7.76
CA HIS A 94 -11.24 -1.39 -8.21
C HIS A 94 -12.13 -1.94 -9.31
N ASP A 95 -13.30 -1.32 -9.44
CA ASP A 95 -14.09 -1.31 -10.68
C ASP A 95 -14.70 -2.67 -11.07
N ILE A 96 -15.18 -3.44 -10.06
CA ILE A 96 -15.90 -4.70 -10.35
C ILE A 96 -17.21 -4.46 -11.13
N PHE A 97 -17.80 -3.26 -11.01
CA PHE A 97 -19.00 -2.86 -11.74
C PHE A 97 -18.71 -2.06 -13.00
N GLY A 98 -17.44 -1.80 -13.31
CA GLY A 98 -17.04 -1.10 -14.52
C GLY A 98 -17.54 -1.77 -15.80
N ASP A 99 -17.77 -0.99 -16.83
CA ASP A 99 -18.33 -1.47 -18.10
C ASP A 99 -17.46 -2.53 -18.78
N GLN A 100 -16.16 -2.63 -18.44
CA GLN A 100 -15.28 -3.68 -18.95
C GLN A 100 -15.59 -5.06 -18.35
N VAL A 101 -16.06 -5.11 -17.11
CA VAL A 101 -16.56 -6.34 -16.45
C VAL A 101 -17.99 -6.64 -16.90
N GLY A 102 -18.78 -5.59 -17.12
CA GLY A 102 -20.09 -5.67 -17.76
C GLY A 102 -21.18 -6.26 -16.90
N VAL A 103 -21.15 -6.01 -15.59
CA VAL A 103 -22.19 -6.50 -14.65
C VAL A 103 -23.58 -5.95 -15.00
N TYR A 104 -23.68 -4.65 -15.35
CA TYR A 104 -24.93 -4.02 -15.73
C TYR A 104 -24.98 -3.73 -17.24
N THR A 105 -25.77 -4.53 -17.95
CA THR A 105 -25.85 -4.50 -19.43
C THR A 105 -27.31 -4.42 -19.92
N PRO A 106 -28.06 -3.32 -19.64
CA PRO A 106 -29.49 -3.23 -19.93
C PRO A 106 -29.84 -3.22 -21.43
N ASP A 107 -28.88 -2.91 -22.31
CA ASP A 107 -29.09 -2.76 -23.76
C ASP A 107 -28.48 -3.93 -24.56
N VAL A 108 -28.51 -5.12 -24.02
CA VAL A 108 -28.05 -6.28 -24.78
C VAL A 108 -28.95 -6.45 -26.01
N HIS A 109 -28.35 -6.64 -27.17
CA HIS A 109 -28.99 -6.68 -28.49
C HIS A 109 -30.08 -7.78 -28.68
N ALA A 110 -30.27 -8.63 -27.69
CA ALA A 110 -31.29 -9.67 -27.69
C ALA A 110 -32.50 -9.26 -26.82
N LYS A 111 -33.70 -9.17 -27.38
CA LYS A 111 -34.93 -9.01 -26.61
C LYS A 111 -35.04 -10.10 -25.54
N GLY A 112 -35.18 -9.72 -24.27
CA GLY A 112 -35.31 -10.64 -23.14
C GLY A 112 -33.98 -11.11 -22.54
N ALA A 113 -32.84 -10.56 -22.94
CA ALA A 113 -31.61 -10.79 -22.23
C ALA A 113 -31.68 -10.16 -20.81
N PRO A 114 -31.08 -10.80 -19.78
CA PRO A 114 -31.05 -10.24 -18.44
C PRO A 114 -30.25 -8.92 -18.43
N ALA A 115 -30.67 -7.98 -17.59
CA ALA A 115 -29.94 -6.71 -17.41
C ALA A 115 -28.56 -6.89 -16.73
N PHE A 116 -28.33 -8.03 -16.06
CA PHE A 116 -27.11 -8.34 -15.34
C PHE A 116 -26.36 -9.52 -15.96
N ASN A 117 -25.03 -9.41 -15.99
CA ASN A 117 -24.15 -10.45 -16.52
C ASN A 117 -22.96 -10.66 -15.57
N TYR A 118 -22.69 -11.90 -15.23
CA TYR A 118 -21.64 -12.26 -14.26
C TYR A 118 -20.49 -13.07 -14.88
N SER A 119 -20.44 -13.21 -16.20
CA SER A 119 -19.46 -14.07 -16.87
C SER A 119 -18.00 -13.69 -16.56
N TYR A 120 -17.70 -12.40 -16.45
CA TYR A 120 -16.35 -11.93 -16.09
C TYR A 120 -16.15 -11.89 -14.58
N VAL A 121 -17.16 -11.55 -13.80
CA VAL A 121 -17.13 -11.69 -12.33
C VAL A 121 -16.73 -13.11 -11.93
N ASP A 122 -17.37 -14.11 -12.55
CA ASP A 122 -17.09 -15.52 -12.29
C ASP A 122 -15.63 -15.87 -12.63
N GLN A 123 -15.14 -15.45 -13.79
CA GLN A 123 -13.76 -15.74 -14.19
C GLN A 123 -12.72 -15.06 -13.29
N ILE A 124 -13.01 -13.86 -12.81
CA ILE A 124 -12.17 -13.10 -11.90
C ILE A 124 -12.11 -13.81 -10.54
N TYR A 125 -13.25 -14.08 -9.93
CA TYR A 125 -13.30 -14.67 -8.59
C TYR A 125 -12.94 -16.16 -8.57
N ASP A 126 -13.32 -16.93 -9.58
CA ASP A 126 -12.84 -18.30 -9.76
C ASP A 126 -11.32 -18.34 -9.83
N GLY A 127 -10.71 -17.37 -10.55
CA GLY A 127 -9.27 -17.26 -10.67
C GLY A 127 -8.57 -16.96 -9.33
N LEU A 128 -9.14 -16.10 -8.48
CA LEU A 128 -8.61 -15.83 -7.14
C LEU A 128 -8.77 -17.06 -6.22
N LEU A 129 -9.96 -17.65 -6.20
CA LEU A 129 -10.27 -18.80 -5.34
C LEU A 129 -9.47 -20.05 -5.73
N ALA A 130 -9.16 -20.23 -7.02
CA ALA A 130 -8.29 -21.31 -7.49
C ALA A 130 -6.87 -21.20 -6.91
N GLU A 131 -6.40 -19.99 -6.67
CA GLU A 131 -5.12 -19.73 -5.97
C GLU A 131 -5.29 -19.72 -4.44
N GLY A 132 -6.49 -20.01 -3.91
CA GLY A 132 -6.79 -19.98 -2.47
C GLY A 132 -6.73 -18.57 -1.88
N VAL A 133 -7.10 -17.56 -2.65
CA VAL A 133 -7.19 -16.15 -2.26
C VAL A 133 -8.65 -15.71 -2.40
N ARG A 134 -9.17 -15.01 -1.40
CA ARG A 134 -10.54 -14.49 -1.38
C ARG A 134 -10.59 -13.06 -1.91
N PRO A 135 -11.68 -12.67 -2.57
CA PRO A 135 -11.91 -11.26 -2.84
C PRO A 135 -12.21 -10.50 -1.54
N TYR A 136 -11.61 -9.31 -1.42
CA TYR A 136 -12.11 -8.21 -0.61
C TYR A 136 -12.86 -7.32 -1.59
N VAL A 137 -14.17 -7.41 -1.57
CA VAL A 137 -15.03 -6.89 -2.63
C VAL A 137 -15.26 -5.39 -2.44
N GLU A 138 -14.61 -4.58 -3.25
CA GLU A 138 -14.92 -3.15 -3.36
C GLU A 138 -16.12 -2.99 -4.32
N LEU A 139 -17.24 -2.52 -3.79
CA LEU A 139 -18.48 -2.32 -4.56
C LEU A 139 -18.42 -1.00 -5.33
N SER A 140 -17.62 -0.96 -6.39
CA SER A 140 -17.33 0.19 -7.25
C SER A 140 -17.02 -0.25 -8.70
N PHE A 141 -16.85 0.63 -9.65
CA PHE A 141 -17.39 1.99 -9.71
C PHE A 141 -18.77 1.94 -10.36
N MET A 142 -19.40 3.12 -10.63
CA MET A 142 -20.74 3.15 -11.19
C MET A 142 -20.75 2.71 -12.66
N PRO A 143 -21.57 1.72 -13.08
CA PRO A 143 -21.77 1.44 -14.50
C PRO A 143 -22.23 2.70 -15.23
N GLN A 144 -21.67 3.01 -16.41
CA GLN A 144 -21.98 4.24 -17.15
C GLN A 144 -23.50 4.43 -17.40
N LYS A 145 -24.21 3.33 -17.66
CA LYS A 145 -25.65 3.35 -17.92
C LYS A 145 -26.52 3.54 -16.68
N LEU A 146 -25.96 3.37 -15.49
CA LEU A 146 -26.63 3.62 -14.21
C LEU A 146 -26.19 4.96 -13.58
N ALA A 147 -25.15 5.56 -14.08
CA ALA A 147 -24.58 6.79 -13.56
C ALA A 147 -25.55 7.96 -13.65
N SER A 148 -25.58 8.83 -12.62
CA SER A 148 -26.41 10.05 -12.64
C SER A 148 -25.85 11.12 -13.56
N GLN A 149 -24.55 11.07 -13.87
CA GLN A 149 -23.86 12.01 -14.77
C GLN A 149 -22.57 11.39 -15.29
N GLU A 150 -22.07 11.94 -16.40
CA GLU A 150 -20.74 11.62 -16.88
C GLU A 150 -19.69 12.20 -15.93
N THR A 151 -18.61 11.44 -15.68
CA THR A 151 -17.48 11.95 -14.92
C THR A 151 -16.30 12.25 -15.84
N PRO A 152 -15.50 13.29 -15.52
CA PRO A 152 -14.25 13.56 -16.23
C PRO A 152 -13.33 12.34 -16.16
N LYS A 153 -12.53 12.14 -17.21
CA LYS A 153 -11.47 11.13 -17.20
C LYS A 153 -10.47 11.45 -16.08
N SER A 154 -10.39 10.57 -15.08
CA SER A 154 -9.43 10.69 -13.98
C SER A 154 -8.23 9.75 -14.16
N VAL A 155 -8.49 8.54 -14.67
CA VAL A 155 -7.49 7.52 -14.96
C VAL A 155 -7.72 6.91 -16.35
N TRP A 156 -6.80 6.05 -16.77
CA TRP A 156 -6.81 5.46 -18.12
C TRP A 156 -8.10 4.72 -18.48
N TYR A 157 -8.64 3.91 -17.58
CA TYR A 157 -9.84 3.09 -17.82
C TYR A 157 -11.18 3.81 -17.56
N ILE A 158 -11.14 5.05 -17.14
CA ILE A 158 -12.29 5.96 -17.02
C ILE A 158 -13.42 5.39 -16.15
N PRO A 159 -13.18 5.19 -14.84
CA PRO A 159 -14.25 4.82 -13.93
C PRO A 159 -15.29 5.93 -13.84
N ASN A 160 -16.55 5.59 -13.61
CA ASN A 160 -17.57 6.60 -13.34
C ASN A 160 -17.78 6.74 -11.82
N ASN A 161 -17.37 7.87 -11.29
CA ASN A 161 -17.43 8.17 -9.86
C ASN A 161 -18.73 8.86 -9.43
N SER A 162 -19.75 8.98 -10.30
CA SER A 162 -21.01 9.60 -9.91
C SER A 162 -21.89 8.65 -9.08
N PRO A 163 -22.82 9.17 -8.27
CA PRO A 163 -23.85 8.33 -7.65
C PRO A 163 -24.79 7.74 -8.73
N PRO A 164 -25.61 6.75 -8.39
CA PRO A 164 -26.55 6.17 -9.35
C PRO A 164 -27.66 7.17 -9.72
N SER A 165 -28.17 7.06 -10.94
CA SER A 165 -29.36 7.80 -11.40
C SER A 165 -30.66 7.25 -10.77
N SER A 166 -30.63 6.02 -10.27
CA SER A 166 -31.73 5.36 -9.56
C SER A 166 -31.18 4.43 -8.49
N TYR A 167 -31.47 4.72 -7.24
CA TYR A 167 -31.12 3.85 -6.12
C TYR A 167 -31.95 2.54 -6.13
N GLU A 168 -33.15 2.51 -6.70
CA GLU A 168 -33.92 1.28 -6.87
C GLU A 168 -33.17 0.28 -7.75
N ILE A 169 -32.62 0.73 -8.87
CA ILE A 169 -31.83 -0.12 -9.78
C ILE A 169 -30.48 -0.51 -9.14
N TRP A 170 -29.86 0.41 -8.40
CA TRP A 170 -28.63 0.14 -7.66
C TRP A 170 -28.83 -0.95 -6.61
N ASP A 171 -29.86 -0.83 -5.79
CA ASP A 171 -30.21 -1.84 -4.76
C ASP A 171 -30.48 -3.20 -5.38
N ASP A 172 -31.18 -3.24 -6.52
CA ASP A 172 -31.44 -4.48 -7.26
C ASP A 172 -30.14 -5.08 -7.80
N MET A 173 -29.27 -4.27 -8.38
CA MET A 173 -27.96 -4.70 -8.88
C MET A 173 -27.09 -5.29 -7.75
N ILE A 174 -26.97 -4.60 -6.62
CA ILE A 174 -26.20 -5.09 -5.47
C ILE A 174 -26.79 -6.40 -4.94
N ARG A 175 -28.10 -6.45 -4.74
CA ARG A 175 -28.78 -7.65 -4.25
C ARG A 175 -28.56 -8.83 -5.18
N GLN A 176 -28.76 -8.68 -6.47
CA GLN A 176 -28.60 -9.76 -7.45
C GLN A 176 -27.13 -10.18 -7.60
N PHE A 177 -26.19 -9.25 -7.58
CA PHE A 177 -24.76 -9.53 -7.57
C PHE A 177 -24.38 -10.41 -6.37
N VAL A 178 -24.76 -10.02 -5.16
CA VAL A 178 -24.46 -10.77 -3.94
C VAL A 178 -25.21 -12.12 -3.91
N GLN A 179 -26.46 -12.18 -4.37
CA GLN A 179 -27.21 -13.44 -4.53
C GLN A 179 -26.50 -14.39 -5.49
N HIS A 180 -25.97 -13.88 -6.61
CA HIS A 180 -25.20 -14.67 -7.55
C HIS A 180 -23.94 -15.26 -6.90
N LEU A 181 -23.18 -14.45 -6.15
CA LEU A 181 -21.99 -14.91 -5.43
C LEU A 181 -22.33 -16.01 -4.42
N VAL A 182 -23.39 -15.80 -3.63
CA VAL A 182 -23.85 -16.81 -2.66
C VAL A 182 -24.34 -18.10 -3.35
N ALA A 183 -25.04 -17.96 -4.46
CA ALA A 183 -25.51 -19.12 -5.24
C ALA A 183 -24.37 -19.92 -5.86
N ARG A 184 -23.30 -19.23 -6.30
CA ARG A 184 -22.15 -19.86 -6.95
C ARG A 184 -21.17 -20.49 -5.95
N TYR A 185 -20.82 -19.78 -4.90
CA TYR A 185 -19.74 -20.16 -3.98
C TYR A 185 -20.22 -20.70 -2.64
N GLY A 186 -21.50 -20.56 -2.35
CA GLY A 186 -22.09 -20.91 -1.05
C GLY A 186 -21.90 -19.83 0.01
N ILE A 187 -22.89 -19.72 0.89
CA ILE A 187 -22.87 -18.68 1.93
C ILE A 187 -21.74 -18.85 2.94
N ASP A 188 -21.31 -20.08 3.23
CA ASP A 188 -20.23 -20.37 4.17
C ASP A 188 -18.88 -19.86 3.66
N GLU A 189 -18.67 -19.80 2.35
CA GLU A 189 -17.50 -19.15 1.74
C GLU A 189 -17.70 -17.64 1.65
N VAL A 190 -18.81 -17.15 1.09
CA VAL A 190 -19.02 -15.72 0.86
C VAL A 190 -19.13 -14.93 2.16
N SER A 191 -19.59 -15.52 3.25
CA SER A 191 -19.61 -14.88 4.58
C SER A 191 -18.21 -14.62 5.15
N GLN A 192 -17.16 -15.22 4.58
CA GLN A 192 -15.77 -14.94 4.94
C GLN A 192 -15.19 -13.77 4.16
N TRP A 193 -15.87 -13.29 3.11
CA TRP A 193 -15.46 -12.13 2.34
C TRP A 193 -15.84 -10.83 3.04
N TYR A 194 -15.26 -9.72 2.58
CA TYR A 194 -15.63 -8.36 2.99
C TYR A 194 -16.26 -7.64 1.81
N PHE A 195 -17.28 -6.86 2.06
CA PHE A 195 -17.94 -6.00 1.08
C PHE A 195 -17.74 -4.55 1.50
N GLU A 196 -16.79 -3.89 0.87
CA GLU A 196 -16.48 -2.49 1.10
C GLU A 196 -17.29 -1.63 0.13
N VAL A 197 -17.93 -0.61 0.65
CA VAL A 197 -18.77 0.26 -0.18
C VAL A 197 -17.94 1.40 -0.74
N TRP A 198 -17.73 1.39 -2.06
CA TRP A 198 -17.05 2.43 -2.83
C TRP A 198 -15.53 2.49 -2.62
N ASN A 199 -14.92 3.54 -3.22
CA ASN A 199 -13.51 3.91 -3.12
C ASN A 199 -13.37 5.40 -3.02
N GLU A 200 -12.69 5.90 -1.99
CA GLU A 200 -12.32 7.31 -1.78
C GLU A 200 -13.45 8.32 -2.08
N PRO A 201 -14.58 8.22 -1.40
CA PRO A 201 -15.72 9.10 -1.67
C PRO A 201 -15.43 10.56 -1.31
N ASP A 202 -14.43 10.83 -0.48
CA ASP A 202 -13.94 12.13 -0.08
C ASP A 202 -12.98 12.76 -1.11
N TRP A 203 -12.67 12.04 -2.19
CA TRP A 203 -11.80 12.52 -3.26
C TRP A 203 -12.43 12.47 -4.65
N GLY A 204 -13.29 11.50 -4.92
CA GLY A 204 -13.65 11.09 -6.29
C GLY A 204 -15.01 11.55 -6.82
N PHE A 205 -15.98 11.96 -6.02
CA PHE A 205 -17.29 12.34 -6.52
C PHE A 205 -17.26 13.61 -7.39
N PRO A 206 -18.19 13.76 -8.36
CA PRO A 206 -18.23 14.91 -9.25
C PRO A 206 -18.43 16.24 -8.50
N LYS A 207 -17.94 17.33 -9.10
CA LYS A 207 -18.17 18.69 -8.56
C LYS A 207 -19.66 19.03 -8.47
N GLY A 208 -20.04 19.67 -7.37
CA GLY A 208 -21.43 20.09 -7.13
C GLY A 208 -22.30 19.04 -6.45
N VAL A 209 -21.76 17.85 -6.21
CA VAL A 209 -22.38 16.82 -5.37
C VAL A 209 -21.88 17.01 -3.93
N PRO A 210 -22.76 16.99 -2.90
CA PRO A 210 -22.34 17.00 -1.51
C PRO A 210 -21.75 15.60 -1.16
N TRP A 211 -20.42 15.48 -1.14
CA TRP A 211 -19.73 14.18 -1.17
C TRP A 211 -20.09 13.30 0.01
N GLN A 212 -20.01 13.80 1.23
CA GLN A 212 -20.28 13.01 2.43
C GLN A 212 -21.75 12.54 2.49
N GLU A 213 -22.70 13.43 2.29
CA GLU A 213 -24.14 13.08 2.29
C GLU A 213 -24.48 12.09 1.17
N THR A 214 -23.87 12.25 0.00
CA THR A 214 -24.06 11.34 -1.15
C THR A 214 -23.50 9.97 -0.82
N TYR A 215 -22.31 9.91 -0.21
CA TYR A 215 -21.73 8.65 0.20
C TYR A 215 -22.56 7.95 1.28
N LEU A 216 -22.97 8.67 2.32
CA LEU A 216 -23.79 8.11 3.39
C LEU A 216 -25.11 7.52 2.87
N THR A 217 -25.72 8.20 1.89
CA THR A 217 -26.92 7.67 1.18
C THR A 217 -26.58 6.42 0.39
N LEU A 218 -25.49 6.43 -0.40
CA LEU A 218 -25.03 5.28 -1.18
C LEU A 218 -24.71 4.08 -0.28
N TYR A 219 -24.06 4.34 0.85
CA TYR A 219 -23.73 3.31 1.84
C TYR A 219 -24.99 2.67 2.44
N ASP A 220 -25.97 3.48 2.86
CA ASP A 220 -27.24 2.99 3.43
C ASP A 220 -27.94 2.01 2.48
N HIS A 221 -28.15 2.43 1.22
CA HIS A 221 -28.73 1.60 0.19
C HIS A 221 -27.95 0.30 -0.02
N THR A 222 -26.64 0.42 -0.20
CA THR A 222 -25.76 -0.73 -0.48
C THR A 222 -25.70 -1.72 0.69
N ALA A 223 -25.51 -1.23 1.91
CA ALA A 223 -25.42 -2.09 3.10
C ALA A 223 -26.71 -2.85 3.36
N ARG A 224 -27.87 -2.20 3.21
CA ARG A 224 -29.16 -2.89 3.32
C ARG A 224 -29.35 -3.92 2.22
N ALA A 225 -29.00 -3.60 0.97
CA ALA A 225 -29.10 -4.54 -0.14
C ALA A 225 -28.25 -5.79 0.10
N VAL A 226 -27.01 -5.66 0.56
CA VAL A 226 -26.13 -6.79 0.95
C VAL A 226 -26.78 -7.63 2.06
N LYS A 227 -27.24 -6.99 3.15
CA LYS A 227 -27.81 -7.69 4.30
C LYS A 227 -29.18 -8.33 4.06
N THR A 228 -29.92 -7.91 3.00
CA THR A 228 -31.16 -8.60 2.61
C THR A 228 -30.89 -9.98 2.03
N VAL A 229 -29.69 -10.25 1.50
CA VAL A 229 -29.30 -11.55 0.98
C VAL A 229 -28.99 -12.52 2.12
N ASP A 230 -28.09 -12.14 3.01
CA ASP A 230 -27.80 -12.90 4.24
C ASP A 230 -27.16 -11.99 5.30
N LYS A 231 -27.60 -12.10 6.54
CA LYS A 231 -27.10 -11.28 7.66
C LYS A 231 -25.65 -11.57 8.04
N ARG A 232 -25.09 -12.73 7.66
CA ARG A 232 -23.69 -13.12 7.90
C ARG A 232 -22.69 -12.41 7.02
N LEU A 233 -23.13 -11.80 5.91
CA LEU A 233 -22.26 -11.04 5.00
C LEU A 233 -21.73 -9.79 5.68
N ARG A 234 -20.44 -9.52 5.55
CA ARG A 234 -19.78 -8.40 6.20
C ARG A 234 -19.70 -7.20 5.28
N VAL A 235 -20.30 -6.07 5.67
CA VAL A 235 -20.31 -4.82 4.91
C VAL A 235 -19.72 -3.68 5.73
N GLY A 236 -18.90 -2.82 5.12
CA GLY A 236 -18.24 -1.70 5.80
C GLY A 236 -17.76 -0.59 4.87
N GLY A 237 -17.12 0.39 5.45
CA GLY A 237 -16.58 1.61 4.87
C GLY A 237 -16.00 2.50 5.97
N PRO A 238 -15.77 3.82 5.73
CA PRO A 238 -16.13 4.59 4.54
C PRO A 238 -15.12 4.57 3.40
N ALA A 239 -13.98 3.87 3.50
CA ALA A 239 -12.93 3.76 2.47
C ALA A 239 -12.39 5.13 1.99
N THR A 240 -12.24 6.08 2.91
CA THR A 240 -11.80 7.45 2.63
C THR A 240 -10.30 7.57 2.42
N ALA A 241 -9.87 8.55 1.63
CA ALA A 241 -8.47 8.72 1.18
C ALA A 241 -7.48 9.09 2.29
N ASN A 242 -7.89 9.77 3.34
CA ASN A 242 -6.99 10.30 4.38
C ASN A 242 -7.56 10.12 5.80
N ALA A 243 -8.09 8.96 6.11
CA ALA A 243 -8.69 8.69 7.43
C ALA A 243 -9.88 9.62 7.77
N ASN A 244 -10.53 10.17 6.77
CA ASN A 244 -11.64 11.11 6.94
C ASN A 244 -12.95 10.42 7.30
N TRP A 245 -13.89 11.15 7.88
CA TRP A 245 -15.31 10.84 8.06
C TRP A 245 -15.62 9.66 8.98
N VAL A 246 -14.65 9.07 9.67
CA VAL A 246 -14.90 7.88 10.49
C VAL A 246 -15.90 8.16 11.62
N PRO A 247 -15.78 9.25 12.40
CA PRO A 247 -16.76 9.56 13.45
C PRO A 247 -18.17 9.81 12.90
N GLU A 248 -18.30 10.60 11.84
CA GLU A 248 -19.57 10.94 11.21
C GLU A 248 -20.24 9.73 10.59
N PHE A 249 -19.44 8.86 9.94
CA PHE A 249 -19.91 7.60 9.38
C PHE A 249 -20.49 6.67 10.44
N ILE A 250 -19.77 6.46 11.54
CA ILE A 250 -20.25 5.61 12.66
C ILE A 250 -21.51 6.21 13.28
N ALA A 251 -21.52 7.53 13.54
CA ALA A 251 -22.67 8.21 14.11
C ALA A 251 -23.92 8.07 13.23
N TYR A 252 -23.76 8.30 11.91
CA TYR A 252 -24.84 8.15 10.95
C TYR A 252 -25.38 6.72 10.90
N CYS A 253 -24.49 5.72 10.80
CA CYS A 253 -24.89 4.32 10.79
C CYS A 253 -25.65 3.92 12.06
N HIS A 254 -25.18 4.37 13.21
CA HIS A 254 -25.84 4.09 14.49
C HIS A 254 -27.23 4.74 14.59
N GLU A 255 -27.34 6.04 14.25
CA GLU A 255 -28.59 6.82 14.32
C GLU A 255 -29.65 6.21 13.40
N HIS A 256 -29.28 5.88 12.16
CA HIS A 256 -30.19 5.36 11.15
C HIS A 256 -30.31 3.82 11.16
N ARG A 257 -29.64 3.14 12.10
CA ARG A 257 -29.62 1.67 12.21
C ARG A 257 -29.21 0.98 10.89
N ILE A 258 -28.17 1.53 10.28
CA ILE A 258 -27.59 0.98 9.05
C ILE A 258 -26.56 -0.09 9.46
N PRO A 259 -26.57 -1.25 8.79
CA PRO A 259 -25.56 -2.28 9.06
C PRO A 259 -24.15 -1.81 8.76
N VAL A 260 -23.24 -2.03 9.71
CA VAL A 260 -21.78 -1.86 9.54
C VAL A 260 -21.08 -2.94 10.35
N ASP A 261 -20.14 -3.66 9.72
CA ASP A 261 -19.42 -4.77 10.34
C ASP A 261 -17.91 -4.47 10.50
N PHE A 262 -17.39 -3.45 9.81
CA PHE A 262 -16.00 -3.00 9.92
C PHE A 262 -15.87 -1.55 9.45
N ILE A 263 -14.82 -0.89 9.93
CA ILE A 263 -14.37 0.40 9.42
C ILE A 263 -13.21 0.17 8.45
N SER A 264 -13.19 0.91 7.35
CA SER A 264 -12.07 0.93 6.43
C SER A 264 -11.65 2.35 6.05
N SER A 265 -10.37 2.54 5.77
CA SER A 265 -9.83 3.80 5.27
C SER A 265 -8.46 3.59 4.62
N HIS A 266 -7.98 4.61 3.88
CA HIS A 266 -6.70 4.62 3.20
C HIS A 266 -5.74 5.61 3.86
N ILE A 267 -4.48 5.23 3.98
CA ILE A 267 -3.45 6.10 4.56
C ILE A 267 -2.13 5.88 3.85
N TYR A 268 -1.59 6.95 3.24
CA TYR A 268 -0.29 6.95 2.60
C TYR A 268 0.73 7.75 3.41
N GLY A 269 2.01 7.36 3.38
CA GLY A 269 3.06 8.00 4.19
C GLY A 269 3.30 9.47 3.85
N ASP A 270 2.93 9.94 2.66
CA ASP A 270 2.94 11.33 2.23
C ASP A 270 1.54 11.89 1.97
N GLY A 271 0.52 11.31 2.59
CA GLY A 271 -0.85 11.80 2.57
C GLY A 271 -1.02 13.14 3.31
N SER A 272 -2.26 13.60 3.41
CA SER A 272 -2.57 14.85 4.09
C SER A 272 -2.55 14.69 5.61
N VAL A 273 -1.56 15.28 6.27
CA VAL A 273 -1.48 15.33 7.74
C VAL A 273 -2.64 16.13 8.32
N GLN A 274 -3.05 17.22 7.63
CA GLN A 274 -4.18 18.04 8.05
C GLN A 274 -5.49 17.25 8.08
N ASP A 275 -5.74 16.43 7.05
CA ASP A 275 -6.98 15.66 6.96
C ASP A 275 -6.93 14.46 7.93
N SER A 276 -5.79 13.76 8.02
CA SER A 276 -5.65 12.55 8.82
C SER A 276 -5.51 12.80 10.33
N LEU A 277 -4.91 13.92 10.74
CA LEU A 277 -4.55 14.20 12.14
C LEU A 277 -5.02 15.56 12.66
N HIS A 278 -5.64 16.38 11.81
CA HIS A 278 -6.13 17.73 12.12
C HIS A 278 -5.03 18.69 12.64
N THR A 279 -3.78 18.45 12.23
CA THR A 279 -2.61 19.29 12.54
C THR A 279 -1.90 19.76 11.26
N ASN A 280 -1.03 20.77 11.40
CA ASN A 280 -0.19 21.25 10.29
C ASN A 280 1.29 20.79 10.48
N ASP A 281 1.53 19.73 11.22
CA ASP A 281 2.85 19.21 11.45
C ASP A 281 3.47 18.66 10.16
N VAL A 282 4.80 18.72 10.06
CA VAL A 282 5.54 18.06 8.99
C VAL A 282 6.05 16.73 9.53
N LEU A 283 5.50 15.65 9.02
CA LEU A 283 5.85 14.30 9.45
C LEU A 283 6.71 13.58 8.39
N PRO A 284 7.69 12.77 8.81
CA PRO A 284 8.37 11.87 7.89
C PRO A 284 7.41 10.74 7.47
N ARG A 285 7.63 10.17 6.27
CA ARG A 285 6.75 9.14 5.67
C ARG A 285 6.51 7.91 6.54
N ASN A 286 7.45 7.55 7.41
CA ASN A 286 7.33 6.40 8.29
C ASN A 286 6.48 6.66 9.55
N ARG A 287 5.86 7.84 9.70
CA ARG A 287 5.06 8.18 10.90
C ARG A 287 3.57 8.29 10.62
N LEU A 288 3.20 8.94 9.51
CA LEU A 288 1.80 9.31 9.26
C LEU A 288 0.85 8.11 9.27
N VAL A 289 1.22 7.00 8.61
CA VAL A 289 0.34 5.82 8.46
C VAL A 289 -0.17 5.32 9.82
N CYS A 290 0.73 5.08 10.77
CA CYS A 290 0.33 4.50 12.04
C CYS A 290 -0.17 5.54 13.05
N MET A 291 0.23 6.82 12.92
CA MET A 291 -0.38 7.89 13.71
C MET A 291 -1.86 8.09 13.34
N ALA A 292 -2.17 8.09 12.06
CA ALA A 292 -3.56 8.19 11.60
C ALA A 292 -4.37 6.93 11.96
N ALA A 293 -3.78 5.72 11.85
CA ALA A 293 -4.41 4.50 12.33
C ALA A 293 -4.73 4.56 13.83
N GLY A 294 -3.80 5.08 14.64
CA GLY A 294 -4.02 5.29 16.08
C GLY A 294 -5.09 6.34 16.38
N ASN A 295 -5.29 7.33 15.50
CA ASN A 295 -6.39 8.28 15.61
C ASN A 295 -7.74 7.61 15.33
N ILE A 296 -7.85 6.86 14.21
CA ILE A 296 -9.05 6.07 13.89
C ILE A 296 -9.43 5.12 15.03
N GLN A 297 -8.47 4.43 15.65
CA GLN A 297 -8.75 3.55 16.78
C GLN A 297 -9.36 4.29 17.97
N LYS A 298 -8.88 5.51 18.28
CA LYS A 298 -9.47 6.34 19.33
C LYS A 298 -10.88 6.80 18.96
N GLU A 299 -11.10 7.15 17.71
CA GLU A 299 -12.43 7.54 17.20
C GLU A 299 -13.43 6.39 17.31
N ILE A 300 -13.04 5.18 16.88
CA ILE A 300 -13.86 3.96 17.04
C ILE A 300 -14.13 3.69 18.52
N ALA A 301 -13.10 3.65 19.36
CA ALA A 301 -13.22 3.33 20.78
C ALA A 301 -14.10 4.34 21.56
N SER A 302 -14.16 5.60 21.11
CA SER A 302 -15.00 6.64 21.70
C SER A 302 -16.39 6.78 21.07
N SER A 303 -16.68 5.99 20.04
CA SER A 303 -17.93 6.05 19.28
C SER A 303 -19.06 5.26 19.94
N SER A 304 -20.24 5.28 19.32
CA SER A 304 -21.39 4.44 19.69
C SER A 304 -21.23 2.96 19.32
N MET A 305 -20.15 2.60 18.60
CA MET A 305 -19.87 1.23 18.12
C MET A 305 -18.37 0.86 18.33
N PRO A 306 -17.90 0.81 19.59
CA PRO A 306 -16.47 0.73 19.93
C PRO A 306 -15.79 -0.61 19.58
N GLU A 307 -16.57 -1.64 19.22
CA GLU A 307 -16.08 -2.99 18.91
C GLU A 307 -15.85 -3.21 17.39
N LEU A 308 -16.05 -2.17 16.56
CA LEU A 308 -15.86 -2.33 15.12
C LEU A 308 -14.38 -2.55 14.79
N PRO A 309 -14.05 -3.62 14.04
CA PRO A 309 -12.67 -3.82 13.58
C PRO A 309 -12.28 -2.74 12.55
N PHE A 310 -10.99 -2.40 12.54
CA PHE A 310 -10.43 -1.46 11.59
C PHE A 310 -9.54 -2.16 10.55
N ILE A 311 -9.89 -2.00 9.29
CA ILE A 311 -9.16 -2.51 8.13
C ILE A 311 -8.59 -1.32 7.36
N MET A 312 -7.27 -1.24 7.26
CA MET A 312 -6.61 -0.27 6.40
C MET A 312 -6.60 -0.84 4.97
N SER A 313 -7.61 -0.50 4.18
CA SER A 313 -7.84 -1.12 2.87
C SER A 313 -6.90 -0.63 1.76
N GLU A 314 -6.14 0.44 2.01
CA GLU A 314 -4.95 0.82 1.24
C GLU A 314 -3.90 1.49 2.12
N PHE A 315 -2.62 1.13 1.91
CA PHE A 315 -1.48 1.87 2.44
C PHE A 315 -0.24 1.70 1.58
N ASN A 316 0.60 2.73 1.54
CA ASN A 316 1.95 2.69 0.98
C ASN A 316 2.77 3.90 1.50
N ALA A 317 4.05 3.95 1.18
CA ALA A 317 4.93 5.08 1.53
C ALA A 317 4.56 6.37 0.81
N THR A 318 3.96 6.28 -0.36
CA THR A 318 3.50 7.41 -1.17
C THR A 318 2.31 7.01 -2.04
N TRP A 319 1.43 7.98 -2.30
CA TRP A 319 0.33 7.85 -3.26
C TRP A 319 0.73 8.27 -4.70
N LYS A 320 2.01 8.61 -4.90
CA LYS A 320 2.58 9.06 -6.17
C LYS A 320 3.56 8.03 -6.72
N ASN A 321 3.67 7.97 -8.04
CA ASN A 321 4.69 7.17 -8.72
C ASN A 321 6.08 7.81 -8.56
N ILE A 322 6.77 7.50 -7.46
CA ILE A 322 8.10 8.02 -7.13
C ILE A 322 9.12 6.87 -7.13
N PRO A 323 9.93 6.71 -8.20
CA PRO A 323 10.89 5.60 -8.29
C PRO A 323 11.89 5.55 -7.13
N GLU A 324 12.35 6.69 -6.64
CA GLU A 324 13.30 6.80 -5.53
C GLU A 324 12.72 6.27 -4.20
N VAL A 325 11.39 6.20 -4.10
CA VAL A 325 10.66 5.63 -2.97
C VAL A 325 10.30 4.18 -3.27
N LEU A 326 9.47 3.93 -4.28
CA LEU A 326 8.77 2.67 -4.47
C LEU A 326 9.63 1.55 -5.10
N ASP A 327 10.68 1.91 -5.85
CA ASP A 327 11.50 0.91 -6.54
C ASP A 327 12.82 0.61 -5.80
N THR A 328 13.14 1.32 -4.70
CA THR A 328 14.43 1.22 -4.01
C THR A 328 14.36 0.40 -2.73
N THR A 329 15.53 0.13 -2.15
CA THR A 329 15.65 -0.55 -0.85
C THR A 329 15.08 0.25 0.33
N TYR A 330 14.77 1.54 0.14
CA TYR A 330 14.07 2.38 1.11
C TYR A 330 12.81 1.72 1.67
N MET A 331 12.08 1.00 0.81
CA MET A 331 10.83 0.34 1.21
C MET A 331 11.02 -0.76 2.27
N GLY A 332 12.22 -1.33 2.40
CA GLY A 332 12.50 -2.34 3.43
C GLY A 332 12.37 -1.79 4.84
N PRO A 333 13.22 -0.82 5.26
CA PRO A 333 13.11 -0.12 6.55
C PRO A 333 11.75 0.56 6.77
N TRP A 334 11.18 1.17 5.73
CA TRP A 334 9.88 1.82 5.82
C TRP A 334 8.78 0.82 6.23
N LEU A 335 8.71 -0.32 5.55
CA LEU A 335 7.72 -1.36 5.84
C LEU A 335 7.93 -1.97 7.24
N ALA A 336 9.18 -2.28 7.61
CA ALA A 336 9.50 -2.84 8.92
C ALA A 336 9.10 -1.90 10.06
N ASP A 337 9.38 -0.60 9.91
CA ASP A 337 9.01 0.41 10.90
C ASP A 337 7.48 0.64 10.96
N THR A 338 6.80 0.62 9.80
CA THR A 338 5.34 0.69 9.73
C THR A 338 4.70 -0.48 10.46
N ILE A 339 5.16 -1.72 10.22
CA ILE A 339 4.65 -2.91 10.94
C ILE A 339 4.84 -2.75 12.46
N ARG A 340 6.04 -2.33 12.89
CA ARG A 340 6.32 -2.13 14.33
C ARG A 340 5.40 -1.12 14.97
N GLN A 341 5.09 -0.01 14.28
CA GLN A 341 4.27 1.08 14.81
C GLN A 341 2.77 0.79 14.75
N CYS A 342 2.29 0.09 13.71
CA CYS A 342 0.88 -0.22 13.53
C CYS A 342 0.40 -1.46 14.31
N ASP A 343 1.30 -2.18 14.97
CA ASP A 343 0.95 -3.34 15.78
C ASP A 343 -0.06 -3.00 16.88
N GLY A 344 -1.21 -3.68 16.87
CA GLY A 344 -2.33 -3.43 17.78
C GLY A 344 -3.23 -2.24 17.41
N LEU A 345 -2.99 -1.57 16.25
CA LEU A 345 -3.81 -0.45 15.79
C LEU A 345 -4.75 -0.82 14.64
N VAL A 346 -4.52 -1.93 13.99
CA VAL A 346 -5.28 -2.39 12.81
C VAL A 346 -5.52 -3.90 12.88
N ASP A 347 -6.64 -4.36 12.37
CA ASP A 347 -6.92 -5.80 12.26
C ASP A 347 -6.33 -6.41 10.99
N MET A 348 -6.27 -5.64 9.91
CA MET A 348 -5.69 -6.02 8.63
C MET A 348 -5.26 -4.79 7.82
N MET A 349 -4.17 -4.91 7.07
CA MET A 349 -3.68 -3.88 6.17
C MET A 349 -3.56 -4.43 4.74
N SER A 350 -3.88 -3.58 3.76
CA SER A 350 -3.74 -3.88 2.33
C SER A 350 -2.65 -3.02 1.71
N PHE A 351 -1.50 -3.61 1.41
CA PHE A 351 -0.46 -2.89 0.70
C PHE A 351 -0.90 -2.58 -0.74
N TRP A 352 -0.79 -1.33 -1.14
CA TRP A 352 -1.14 -0.85 -2.47
C TRP A 352 0.11 -0.77 -3.35
N THR A 353 0.43 -1.76 -4.22
CA THR A 353 -0.27 -2.98 -4.64
C THR A 353 0.68 -4.20 -4.66
N PHE A 354 0.20 -5.40 -5.02
CA PHE A 354 1.12 -6.53 -5.18
C PHE A 354 1.81 -6.56 -6.54
N SER A 355 1.23 -5.94 -7.59
CA SER A 355 1.73 -6.02 -8.97
C SER A 355 1.67 -4.69 -9.68
N ASP A 356 2.67 -4.41 -10.55
CA ASP A 356 2.65 -3.29 -11.48
C ASP A 356 1.84 -3.58 -12.76
N VAL A 357 1.15 -4.72 -12.85
CA VAL A 357 0.04 -4.93 -13.78
C VAL A 357 -1.16 -4.12 -13.24
N PHE A 358 -1.14 -2.82 -13.48
CA PHE A 358 -1.96 -1.85 -12.73
C PHE A 358 -2.76 -0.89 -13.63
N GLU A 359 -2.11 -0.16 -14.53
CA GLU A 359 -2.69 0.65 -15.62
C GLU A 359 -3.58 1.85 -15.24
N GLU A 360 -3.46 2.44 -14.07
CA GLU A 360 -4.22 3.69 -13.77
C GLU A 360 -3.77 4.88 -14.62
N GLU A 361 -2.48 5.01 -14.88
CA GLU A 361 -1.91 6.04 -15.74
C GLU A 361 -1.72 5.57 -17.20
N GLY A 362 -2.34 4.46 -17.57
CA GLY A 362 -2.22 3.82 -18.84
C GLY A 362 -1.25 2.64 -18.84
N VAL A 363 -1.01 2.10 -20.02
CA VAL A 363 -0.10 0.95 -20.21
C VAL A 363 1.30 1.31 -19.72
N VAL A 364 1.88 0.47 -18.88
CA VAL A 364 3.23 0.65 -18.33
C VAL A 364 4.26 0.70 -19.45
N ARG A 365 5.11 1.74 -19.43
CA ARG A 365 6.04 2.03 -20.53
C ARG A 365 7.46 1.56 -20.29
N ARG A 366 7.80 1.25 -19.03
CA ARG A 366 9.12 0.77 -18.61
C ARG A 366 9.03 0.09 -17.25
N PRO A 367 9.88 -0.89 -16.93
CA PRO A 367 10.04 -1.37 -15.57
C PRO A 367 10.53 -0.24 -14.64
N PHE A 368 10.28 -0.36 -13.36
CA PHE A 368 10.80 0.56 -12.33
C PHE A 368 10.51 2.05 -12.60
N TYR A 369 9.25 2.35 -12.84
CA TYR A 369 8.75 3.72 -13.06
C TYR A 369 8.18 4.36 -11.78
N GLY A 370 8.38 3.70 -10.62
CA GLY A 370 7.73 4.06 -9.36
C GLY A 370 6.32 3.51 -9.25
N GLY A 371 6.01 2.39 -9.89
CA GLY A 371 4.75 1.68 -9.75
C GLY A 371 4.53 1.20 -8.32
N PHE A 372 3.28 1.03 -7.92
CA PHE A 372 2.91 0.67 -6.55
C PHE A 372 3.15 -0.81 -6.22
N GLY A 373 3.31 -1.66 -7.22
CA GLY A 373 3.49 -3.09 -7.07
C GLY A 373 4.75 -3.48 -6.30
N ILE A 374 4.67 -4.56 -5.54
CA ILE A 374 5.88 -5.20 -5.00
C ILE A 374 6.63 -5.98 -6.08
N ILE A 375 5.96 -6.29 -7.18
CA ILE A 375 6.48 -6.95 -8.38
C ILE A 375 6.30 -6.01 -9.57
N ALA A 376 7.40 -5.67 -10.26
CA ALA A 376 7.38 -4.90 -11.48
C ALA A 376 6.96 -5.75 -12.69
N GLU A 377 6.64 -5.09 -13.82
CA GLU A 377 6.34 -5.78 -15.09
C GLU A 377 7.35 -6.88 -15.39
N ASP A 378 6.94 -7.87 -16.18
CA ASP A 378 7.71 -9.07 -16.48
C ASP A 378 8.04 -9.94 -15.26
N ASN A 379 7.20 -9.85 -14.20
CA ASN A 379 7.32 -10.60 -12.94
C ASN A 379 8.71 -10.41 -12.27
N MET A 380 9.18 -9.18 -12.20
CA MET A 380 10.44 -8.81 -11.58
C MET A 380 10.24 -8.35 -10.13
N PRO A 381 10.72 -9.11 -9.11
CA PRO A 381 10.64 -8.68 -7.73
C PRO A 381 11.36 -7.34 -7.48
N LYS A 382 10.69 -6.38 -6.86
CA LYS A 382 11.30 -5.16 -6.35
C LYS A 382 11.91 -5.40 -4.96
N PRO A 383 12.71 -4.48 -4.42
CA PRO A 383 13.22 -4.60 -3.05
C PRO A 383 12.13 -4.81 -1.99
N VAL A 384 10.96 -4.19 -2.13
CA VAL A 384 9.82 -4.36 -1.22
C VAL A 384 9.25 -5.78 -1.20
N PHE A 385 9.31 -6.53 -2.31
CA PHE A 385 8.98 -7.96 -2.34
C PHE A 385 9.85 -8.75 -1.37
N HIS A 386 11.14 -8.45 -1.36
CA HIS A 386 12.08 -9.09 -0.43
C HIS A 386 11.87 -8.65 1.01
N ALA A 387 11.45 -7.39 1.23
CA ALA A 387 11.07 -6.94 2.56
C ALA A 387 9.91 -7.78 3.12
N PHE A 388 8.84 -7.98 2.33
CA PHE A 388 7.74 -8.89 2.71
C PHE A 388 8.24 -10.31 2.97
N ALA A 389 9.06 -10.87 2.08
CA ALA A 389 9.62 -12.22 2.23
C ALA A 389 10.48 -12.39 3.49
N LEU A 390 11.18 -11.35 3.93
CA LEU A 390 11.94 -11.35 5.18
C LEU A 390 11.03 -11.20 6.38
N LEU A 391 10.10 -10.24 6.35
CA LEU A 391 9.20 -9.93 7.47
C LEU A 391 8.13 -11.01 7.68
N HIS A 392 7.77 -11.77 6.64
CA HIS A 392 6.96 -12.99 6.76
C HIS A 392 7.58 -14.04 7.70
N LYS A 393 8.91 -14.04 7.83
CA LYS A 393 9.61 -14.98 8.72
C LYS A 393 9.61 -14.59 10.19
N LEU A 394 9.07 -13.45 10.55
CA LEU A 394 8.87 -13.06 11.95
C LEU A 394 8.04 -14.11 12.69
N GLY A 395 8.16 -14.14 13.99
CA GLY A 395 7.33 -14.99 14.84
C GLY A 395 5.96 -14.38 15.09
N ASP A 396 5.02 -15.20 15.52
CA ASP A 396 3.65 -14.82 15.89
C ASP A 396 3.54 -14.26 17.32
N THR A 397 4.66 -14.13 18.03
CA THR A 397 4.75 -13.45 19.33
C THR A 397 5.87 -12.41 19.32
N ARG A 398 5.58 -11.22 19.84
CA ARG A 398 6.51 -10.09 19.96
C ARG A 398 7.10 -10.03 21.36
N LEU A 399 8.41 -9.84 21.44
CA LEU A 399 9.10 -9.51 22.67
C LEU A 399 9.27 -7.99 22.81
N HIS A 400 9.32 -7.50 24.05
CA HIS A 400 9.52 -6.09 24.32
C HIS A 400 10.90 -5.59 23.84
N SER A 401 10.92 -4.39 23.29
CA SER A 401 12.13 -3.66 22.91
C SER A 401 11.86 -2.17 22.87
N ASP A 402 12.76 -1.37 23.46
CA ASP A 402 12.69 0.10 23.39
C ASP A 402 13.26 0.65 22.07
N SER A 403 13.85 -0.20 21.24
CA SER A 403 14.40 0.20 19.94
C SER A 403 13.32 0.61 18.95
N GLU A 404 13.49 1.77 18.33
CA GLU A 404 12.66 2.20 17.19
C GLU A 404 13.12 1.58 15.85
N SER A 405 14.21 0.81 15.85
CA SER A 405 14.82 0.23 14.65
C SER A 405 14.94 -1.29 14.75
N ALA A 406 14.15 -1.90 15.63
CA ALA A 406 14.10 -3.35 15.82
C ALA A 406 12.68 -3.85 16.05
N LEU A 407 12.39 -5.04 15.54
CA LEU A 407 11.22 -5.84 15.87
C LEU A 407 11.70 -7.23 16.26
N ILE A 408 11.45 -7.60 17.51
CA ILE A 408 11.95 -8.84 18.12
C ILE A 408 10.77 -9.78 18.32
N THR A 409 10.88 -10.98 17.78
CA THR A 409 9.78 -11.94 17.78
C THR A 409 10.26 -13.34 18.08
N ARG A 410 9.35 -14.23 18.49
CA ARG A 410 9.62 -15.66 18.66
C ARG A 410 8.57 -16.49 17.92
N ARG A 411 9.05 -17.50 17.21
CA ARG A 411 8.23 -18.52 16.56
C ARG A 411 7.82 -19.60 17.55
N LYS A 412 6.77 -20.35 17.21
CA LYS A 412 6.28 -21.51 17.99
C LYS A 412 7.33 -22.60 18.23
N ASP A 413 8.30 -22.73 17.32
CA ASP A 413 9.43 -23.67 17.45
C ASP A 413 10.54 -23.19 18.39
N GLY A 414 10.38 -21.99 18.99
CA GLY A 414 11.35 -21.36 19.87
C GLY A 414 12.42 -20.51 19.17
N THR A 415 12.46 -20.47 17.84
CA THR A 415 13.39 -19.63 17.08
C THR A 415 13.15 -18.16 17.40
N LEU A 416 14.19 -17.45 17.85
CA LEU A 416 14.16 -16.00 18.03
C LEU A 416 14.44 -15.34 16.67
N VAL A 417 13.55 -14.46 16.23
CA VAL A 417 13.67 -13.74 14.96
C VAL A 417 13.68 -12.25 15.21
N ILE A 418 14.72 -11.58 14.72
CA ILE A 418 14.92 -10.14 14.94
C ILE A 418 15.05 -9.47 13.57
N ALA A 419 14.16 -8.53 13.27
CA ALA A 419 14.33 -7.58 12.19
C ALA A 419 15.01 -6.32 12.73
N LEU A 420 16.05 -5.86 12.03
CA LEU A 420 16.79 -4.62 12.32
C LEU A 420 16.85 -3.78 11.06
N TRP A 421 16.71 -2.46 11.19
CA TRP A 421 16.76 -1.57 10.02
C TRP A 421 17.46 -0.24 10.29
N ASN A 422 17.96 0.36 9.22
CA ASN A 422 18.49 1.70 9.22
C ASN A 422 17.62 2.58 8.29
N TYR A 423 16.60 3.21 8.88
CA TYR A 423 15.70 4.09 8.13
C TYR A 423 16.41 5.39 7.76
N ALA A 424 16.32 5.77 6.49
CA ALA A 424 16.79 7.05 5.98
C ALA A 424 15.91 7.46 4.78
N GLU A 425 15.35 8.66 4.81
CA GLU A 425 14.53 9.19 3.71
C GLU A 425 15.34 9.27 2.40
N PRO A 426 14.69 9.07 1.24
CA PRO A 426 15.30 9.39 -0.04
C PRO A 426 15.62 10.87 -0.10
N THR A 427 16.88 11.22 -0.38
CA THR A 427 17.31 12.61 -0.51
C THR A 427 17.54 12.98 -1.96
N ALA A 428 17.06 14.17 -2.35
CA ALA A 428 17.37 14.75 -3.65
C ALA A 428 18.85 15.20 -3.79
N ASN A 429 19.60 15.23 -2.68
CA ASN A 429 21.02 15.59 -2.69
C ASN A 429 21.89 14.34 -2.91
N PRO A 430 22.48 14.16 -4.11
CA PRO A 430 23.31 12.98 -4.40
C PRO A 430 24.62 12.93 -3.58
N ASN A 431 24.98 14.03 -2.90
CA ASN A 431 26.15 14.09 -2.03
C ASN A 431 25.82 13.87 -0.54
N ALA A 432 24.55 13.75 -0.18
CA ALA A 432 24.16 13.40 1.18
C ALA A 432 24.37 11.89 1.38
N SER A 433 25.32 11.53 2.23
CA SER A 433 25.52 10.15 2.69
C SER A 433 24.97 10.03 4.10
N ASP A 434 23.84 9.34 4.24
CA ASP A 434 23.39 8.92 5.55
C ASP A 434 24.39 7.94 6.16
N PRO A 435 24.63 7.97 7.48
CA PRO A 435 25.59 7.07 8.12
C PRO A 435 25.07 5.63 8.18
N ALA A 436 25.98 4.68 8.13
CA ALA A 436 25.67 3.30 8.52
C ALA A 436 25.34 3.26 10.01
N LYS A 437 24.45 2.33 10.40
CA LYS A 437 24.03 2.10 11.77
C LYS A 437 24.58 0.76 12.25
N THR A 438 25.28 0.76 13.38
CA THR A 438 25.78 -0.44 14.03
C THR A 438 24.83 -0.83 15.16
N PHE A 439 24.41 -2.07 15.18
CA PHE A 439 23.64 -2.68 16.26
C PHE A 439 24.56 -3.59 17.08
N GLU A 440 24.62 -3.36 18.39
CA GLU A 440 25.29 -4.22 19.37
C GLU A 440 24.22 -4.94 20.18
N LEU A 441 23.97 -6.21 19.85
CA LEU A 441 22.96 -7.04 20.51
C LEU A 441 23.58 -7.80 21.66
N THR A 442 22.91 -7.79 22.83
CA THR A 442 23.18 -8.65 23.98
C THR A 442 21.99 -9.56 24.21
N LEU A 443 22.15 -10.83 23.97
CA LEU A 443 21.09 -11.83 24.00
C LEU A 443 21.24 -12.74 25.22
N THR A 444 20.20 -12.83 26.03
CA THR A 444 20.11 -13.68 27.21
C THR A 444 18.96 -14.68 27.07
N GLY A 445 18.93 -15.72 27.89
CA GLY A 445 17.88 -16.75 27.83
C GLY A 445 18.01 -17.73 26.65
N ILE A 446 19.11 -17.65 25.88
CA ILE A 446 19.47 -18.57 24.78
C ILE A 446 20.92 -19.00 24.93
N SER A 447 21.36 -19.99 24.10
CA SER A 447 22.77 -20.39 24.05
C SER A 447 23.67 -19.23 23.63
N GLY A 448 24.67 -18.89 24.43
CA GLY A 448 25.66 -17.86 24.08
C GLY A 448 26.50 -18.15 22.83
N ARG A 449 26.36 -19.34 22.22
CA ARG A 449 26.98 -19.77 20.97
C ARG A 449 25.98 -20.19 19.91
N ALA A 450 24.70 -19.77 20.06
CA ALA A 450 23.65 -20.09 19.11
C ALA A 450 24.04 -19.72 17.67
N MET A 451 23.52 -20.48 16.72
CA MET A 451 23.69 -20.18 15.29
C MET A 451 22.75 -19.06 14.88
N VAL A 452 23.26 -18.14 14.10
CA VAL A 452 22.51 -17.01 13.54
C VAL A 452 22.55 -17.10 12.03
N ARG A 453 21.37 -17.09 11.41
CA ARG A 453 21.22 -16.89 9.97
C ARG A 453 20.90 -15.42 9.72
N VAL A 454 21.68 -14.78 8.87
CA VAL A 454 21.57 -13.35 8.58
C VAL A 454 21.14 -13.18 7.13
N SER A 455 19.95 -12.64 6.92
CA SER A 455 19.44 -12.23 5.60
C SER A 455 19.48 -10.71 5.50
N ARG A 456 19.90 -10.18 4.35
CA ARG A 456 20.06 -8.74 4.12
C ARG A 456 19.25 -8.29 2.92
N LEU A 457 18.66 -7.12 3.04
CA LEU A 457 18.11 -6.32 1.95
C LEU A 457 18.75 -4.93 2.03
N ASP A 458 19.57 -4.58 1.07
CA ASP A 458 20.27 -3.29 0.99
C ASP A 458 20.72 -3.04 -0.46
N GLU A 459 21.47 -1.96 -0.70
CA GLU A 459 21.94 -1.58 -2.03
C GLU A 459 22.67 -2.71 -2.79
N THR A 460 23.26 -3.67 -2.07
CA THR A 460 24.03 -4.78 -2.64
C THR A 460 23.33 -6.14 -2.57
N HIS A 461 22.20 -6.22 -1.87
CA HIS A 461 21.46 -7.44 -1.66
C HIS A 461 19.97 -7.24 -1.99
N GLY A 462 19.45 -7.98 -2.98
CA GLY A 462 18.04 -7.92 -3.38
C GLY A 462 17.64 -6.62 -4.09
N ASN A 463 18.61 -5.89 -4.65
CA ASN A 463 18.39 -4.64 -5.37
C ASN A 463 18.58 -4.83 -6.88
N VAL A 464 17.49 -5.07 -7.58
CA VAL A 464 17.47 -5.25 -9.04
C VAL A 464 17.87 -3.99 -9.82
N LEU A 465 17.71 -2.80 -9.21
CA LEU A 465 17.99 -1.52 -9.87
C LEU A 465 19.45 -1.36 -10.27
N GLN A 466 20.40 -1.95 -9.54
CA GLN A 466 21.80 -1.91 -9.94
C GLN A 466 22.01 -2.56 -11.32
N ALA A 467 21.41 -3.73 -11.54
CA ALA A 467 21.48 -4.43 -12.83
C ALA A 467 20.74 -3.65 -13.93
N TYR A 468 19.56 -3.11 -13.62
CA TYR A 468 18.77 -2.32 -14.56
C TYR A 468 19.52 -1.05 -15.00
N ASN A 469 20.14 -0.34 -14.06
CA ASN A 469 20.96 0.85 -14.34
C ASN A 469 22.19 0.49 -15.20
N ALA A 470 22.87 -0.63 -14.87
CA ALA A 470 24.01 -1.10 -15.64
C ALA A 470 23.64 -1.48 -17.09
N MET A 471 22.40 -1.87 -17.35
CA MET A 471 21.87 -2.14 -18.70
C MET A 471 21.45 -0.88 -19.46
N GLY A 472 21.57 0.33 -18.86
CA GLY A 472 21.15 1.60 -19.46
C GLY A 472 19.65 1.87 -19.40
N GLN A 473 18.94 1.26 -18.44
CA GLN A 473 17.51 1.46 -18.17
C GLN A 473 16.60 1.29 -19.40
N PRO A 474 16.65 0.14 -20.10
CA PRO A 474 15.86 -0.06 -21.30
C PRO A 474 14.35 0.02 -20.99
N SER A 475 13.61 0.81 -21.77
CA SER A 475 12.15 0.90 -21.63
C SER A 475 11.46 -0.44 -21.95
N TRP A 476 12.00 -1.17 -22.92
CA TRP A 476 11.52 -2.50 -23.32
C TRP A 476 12.69 -3.49 -23.32
N PRO A 477 12.98 -4.11 -22.16
CA PRO A 477 14.07 -5.07 -22.06
C PRO A 477 13.84 -6.27 -22.99
N THR A 478 14.91 -6.78 -23.57
CA THR A 478 14.85 -8.05 -24.32
C THR A 478 14.63 -9.21 -23.37
N ARG A 479 14.24 -10.39 -23.88
CA ARG A 479 14.07 -11.60 -23.08
C ARG A 479 15.31 -11.96 -22.26
N ASP A 480 16.51 -11.80 -22.85
CA ASP A 480 17.77 -12.09 -22.15
C ASP A 480 18.03 -11.04 -21.04
N GLN A 481 17.70 -9.78 -21.29
CA GLN A 481 17.79 -8.73 -20.27
C GLN A 481 16.78 -8.98 -19.12
N ILE A 482 15.53 -9.37 -19.43
CA ILE A 482 14.53 -9.76 -18.41
C ILE A 482 15.05 -10.93 -17.58
N ALA A 483 15.57 -11.99 -18.20
CA ALA A 483 16.15 -13.12 -17.48
C ALA A 483 17.32 -12.72 -16.58
N GLY A 484 18.18 -11.81 -17.08
CA GLY A 484 19.28 -11.23 -16.29
C GLY A 484 18.79 -10.41 -15.10
N LEU A 485 17.74 -9.59 -15.26
CA LEU A 485 17.13 -8.80 -14.18
C LEU A 485 16.45 -9.69 -13.14
N GLN A 486 15.70 -10.72 -13.59
CA GLN A 486 15.09 -11.69 -12.67
C GLN A 486 16.13 -12.48 -11.86
N ALA A 487 17.29 -12.77 -12.45
CA ALA A 487 18.40 -13.39 -11.72
C ALA A 487 19.03 -12.42 -10.71
N ALA A 488 19.24 -11.16 -11.10
CA ALA A 488 19.80 -10.11 -10.24
C ALA A 488 18.87 -9.71 -9.10
N ALA A 489 17.56 -9.85 -9.29
CA ALA A 489 16.56 -9.57 -8.26
C ALA A 489 16.60 -10.57 -7.09
N ARG A 490 17.21 -11.73 -7.21
CA ARG A 490 17.17 -12.77 -6.17
C ARG A 490 17.94 -12.35 -4.92
N LEU A 491 17.37 -12.59 -3.75
CA LEU A 491 18.14 -12.51 -2.51
C LEU A 491 19.19 -13.63 -2.46
N PRO A 492 20.44 -13.31 -2.05
CA PRO A 492 21.43 -14.35 -1.78
C PRO A 492 21.02 -15.22 -0.59
N PRO A 493 21.56 -16.45 -0.48
CA PRO A 493 21.34 -17.29 0.68
C PRO A 493 21.78 -16.58 1.98
N PRO A 494 21.10 -16.85 3.12
CA PRO A 494 21.49 -16.27 4.40
C PRO A 494 22.92 -16.58 4.79
N GLU A 495 23.66 -15.59 5.26
CA GLU A 495 24.95 -15.75 5.91
C GLU A 495 24.79 -16.56 7.22
N ARG A 496 25.82 -17.30 7.62
CA ARG A 496 25.84 -18.04 8.87
C ARG A 496 26.86 -17.44 9.82
N MET A 497 26.41 -17.04 10.99
CA MET A 497 27.24 -16.51 12.07
C MET A 497 27.00 -17.29 13.36
N ARG A 498 27.79 -17.02 14.39
CA ARG A 498 27.56 -17.53 15.74
C ARG A 498 27.62 -16.36 16.73
N LEU A 499 26.82 -16.45 17.76
CA LEU A 499 26.94 -15.55 18.90
C LEU A 499 28.31 -15.73 19.58
N SER A 500 28.88 -14.64 20.04
CA SER A 500 30.08 -14.63 20.89
C SER A 500 29.67 -14.31 22.32
N ASN A 501 29.52 -15.33 23.15
CA ASN A 501 29.04 -15.19 24.53
C ASN A 501 27.72 -14.41 24.66
N GLY A 502 26.76 -14.68 23.76
CA GLY A 502 25.48 -13.96 23.72
C GLY A 502 25.53 -12.60 23.01
N HIS A 503 26.68 -12.20 22.46
CA HIS A 503 26.80 -10.93 21.77
C HIS A 503 26.86 -11.10 20.25
N LEU A 504 26.27 -10.13 19.54
CA LEU A 504 26.33 -10.01 18.09
C LEU A 504 26.45 -8.53 17.71
N ARG A 505 27.32 -8.23 16.76
CA ARG A 505 27.45 -6.90 16.15
C ARG A 505 27.08 -6.99 14.68
N ILE A 506 26.15 -6.13 14.26
CA ILE A 506 25.68 -6.03 12.88
C ILE A 506 25.73 -4.57 12.44
N GLU A 507 26.37 -4.32 11.30
CA GLU A 507 26.32 -3.03 10.63
C GLU A 507 25.33 -3.06 9.48
N ILE A 508 24.48 -2.02 9.39
CA ILE A 508 23.42 -1.90 8.39
C ILE A 508 23.62 -0.56 7.67
N PRO A 509 23.81 -0.57 6.35
CA PRO A 509 23.91 0.67 5.57
C PRO A 509 22.57 1.42 5.61
N PRO A 510 22.52 2.70 5.26
CA PRO A 510 21.27 3.44 5.13
C PRO A 510 20.31 2.73 4.17
N ARG A 511 19.04 2.74 4.49
CA ARG A 511 17.97 2.04 3.74
C ARG A 511 18.12 0.51 3.70
N GLY A 512 18.87 -0.05 4.66
CA GLY A 512 19.05 -1.49 4.81
C GLY A 512 18.09 -2.09 5.84
N LEU A 513 17.65 -3.32 5.56
CA LEU A 513 16.89 -4.21 6.45
C LEU A 513 17.66 -5.53 6.62
N VAL A 514 17.79 -5.97 7.84
CA VAL A 514 18.43 -7.26 8.18
C VAL A 514 17.47 -8.10 9.00
N LEU A 515 17.37 -9.37 8.66
CA LEU A 515 16.67 -10.37 9.46
C LEU A 515 17.66 -11.36 10.05
N LEU A 516 17.59 -11.55 11.37
CA LEU A 516 18.35 -12.53 12.14
C LEU A 516 17.42 -13.66 12.57
N GLU A 517 17.75 -14.90 12.22
CA GLU A 517 17.08 -16.10 12.73
C GLU A 517 18.08 -16.85 13.63
N ILE A 518 17.74 -17.01 14.92
CA ILE A 518 18.64 -17.50 15.98
C ILE A 518 18.09 -18.79 16.55
N HIS A 519 18.89 -19.89 16.41
CA HIS A 519 18.50 -21.26 16.75
C HIS A 519 19.34 -21.82 17.89
#